data_c1879e9596f478c7652b0de61999aedd
#
_entry.id   c1879e9596f478c7652b0de61999aedd
#
_cell.length_a   1.000
_cell.length_b   1.000
_cell.length_c   1.000
_cell.angle_alpha   90.00
_cell.angle_beta   90.00
_cell.angle_gamma   90.00
#
_symmetry.space_group_name_H-M   'P 1'
#
loop_
_entity.id
_entity.type
_entity.pdbx_description
1 polymer ?
#
loop_
_entity_poly.entity_id
_entity_poly.type
_entity_poly.pdbx_seq_one_letter_code
_entity_poly.pdbx_strand_id
1 'polypeptide(L)'
;MKKVFLILTLMAVTFFIACSKKAHPAKVRPTTYTMDIAPLLQAKCTPCHLPSRGGRKANFETYESAKGYAAEMLDRVMIAPGQRGFMPQKNEKLPETEIALIKKWIDQGLLEK
;
A
#
# COMPACT_ATOMS: atom_id res chain seq x y z
N MET A 1 -32.86 35.36 37.89
CA MET A 1 -32.96 34.08 37.18
C MET A 1 -32.51 34.17 35.70
N LYS A 2 -32.96 35.16 34.92
CA LYS A 2 -32.53 35.29 33.51
C LYS A 2 -31.01 35.47 33.31
N LYS A 3 -30.30 36.19 34.18
CA LYS A 3 -28.86 36.43 34.09
C LYS A 3 -28.02 35.16 34.43
N VAL A 4 -28.51 34.33 35.33
CA VAL A 4 -27.82 33.08 35.70
C VAL A 4 -27.93 32.06 34.58
N PHE A 5 -29.09 32.00 33.89
CA PHE A 5 -29.26 31.12 32.71
C PHE A 5 -28.35 31.52 31.54
N LEU A 6 -28.12 32.81 31.34
CA LEU A 6 -27.28 33.31 30.25
C LEU A 6 -25.80 33.00 30.49
N ILE A 7 -25.34 33.02 31.75
CA ILE A 7 -23.97 32.65 32.12
C ILE A 7 -23.73 31.14 32.00
N LEU A 8 -24.71 30.33 32.39
CA LEU A 8 -24.62 28.85 32.24
C LEU A 8 -24.60 28.39 30.77
N THR A 9 -25.36 29.04 29.90
CA THR A 9 -25.33 28.73 28.46
C THR A 9 -24.03 29.19 27.81
N LEU A 10 -23.44 30.31 28.22
CA LEU A 10 -22.17 30.79 27.70
C LEU A 10 -21.00 29.85 28.11
N MET A 11 -21.04 29.33 29.34
CA MET A 11 -20.02 28.35 29.80
C MET A 11 -20.13 27.00 29.09
N ALA A 12 -21.33 26.54 28.73
CA ALA A 12 -21.52 25.28 28.00
C ALA A 12 -20.96 25.33 26.58
N VAL A 13 -21.06 26.49 25.90
CA VAL A 13 -20.56 26.67 24.54
C VAL A 13 -19.02 26.68 24.46
N THR A 14 -18.34 27.18 25.49
CA THR A 14 -16.86 27.23 25.52
C THR A 14 -16.23 25.84 25.75
N PHE A 15 -16.96 24.87 26.30
CA PHE A 15 -16.41 23.53 26.58
C PHE A 15 -16.32 22.61 25.32
N PHE A 16 -17.09 22.93 24.28
CA PHE A 16 -17.09 22.11 23.04
C PHE A 16 -16.00 22.45 22.05
N ILE A 17 -15.26 23.54 22.22
CA ILE A 17 -14.23 23.99 21.25
C ILE A 17 -12.84 23.40 21.53
N ALA A 18 -12.63 22.73 22.67
CA ALA A 18 -11.30 22.32 23.13
C ALA A 18 -10.84 20.89 22.72
N CYS A 19 -11.61 20.14 21.93
CA CYS A 19 -11.27 18.75 21.57
C CYS A 19 -11.04 18.47 20.08
N SER A 20 -10.65 19.47 19.31
CA SER A 20 -10.07 19.21 17.97
C SER A 20 -8.58 18.94 18.13
N LYS A 21 -8.22 17.75 18.58
CA LYS A 21 -6.87 17.21 18.35
C LYS A 21 -6.68 17.15 16.85
N LYS A 22 -6.02 18.15 16.26
CA LYS A 22 -5.49 18.04 14.90
C LYS A 22 -4.61 16.81 14.89
N ALA A 23 -5.11 15.72 14.32
CA ALA A 23 -4.28 14.57 14.02
C ALA A 23 -3.13 15.08 13.13
N HIS A 24 -1.92 15.11 13.66
CA HIS A 24 -0.73 15.36 12.87
C HIS A 24 -0.73 14.27 11.78
N PRO A 25 -0.66 14.63 10.49
CA PRO A 25 -0.53 13.61 9.46
C PRO A 25 0.75 12.82 9.78
N ALA A 26 0.61 11.56 10.10
CA ALA A 26 1.75 10.69 10.29
C ALA A 26 2.63 10.83 9.05
N LYS A 27 3.92 11.16 9.25
CA LYS A 27 4.87 11.29 8.15
C LYS A 27 4.92 9.96 7.42
N VAL A 28 4.20 9.86 6.30
CA VAL A 28 4.10 8.63 5.52
C VAL A 28 5.49 8.35 4.95
N ARG A 29 6.12 7.28 5.44
CA ARG A 29 7.41 6.84 4.90
C ARG A 29 7.26 6.45 3.42
N PRO A 30 8.32 6.59 2.62
CA PRO A 30 8.28 6.10 1.25
C PRO A 30 8.09 4.58 1.22
N THR A 31 7.49 4.09 0.14
CA THR A 31 7.37 2.67 -0.15
C THR A 31 8.70 2.16 -0.69
N THR A 32 9.20 1.07 -0.13
CA THR A 32 10.49 0.51 -0.52
C THR A 32 10.38 -0.97 -0.89
N TYR A 33 11.34 -1.44 -1.68
CA TYR A 33 11.39 -2.85 -2.02
C TYR A 33 11.52 -3.72 -0.77
N THR A 34 12.51 -3.44 0.06
CA THR A 34 12.84 -4.29 1.22
C THR A 34 11.70 -4.41 2.22
N MET A 35 11.02 -3.30 2.51
CA MET A 35 10.01 -3.26 3.57
C MET A 35 8.60 -3.59 3.09
N ASP A 36 8.29 -3.33 1.82
CA ASP A 36 6.93 -3.38 1.32
C ASP A 36 6.76 -4.37 0.17
N ILE A 37 7.64 -4.32 -0.83
CA ILE A 37 7.46 -5.07 -2.07
C ILE A 37 7.97 -6.51 -1.93
N ALA A 38 9.14 -6.73 -1.36
CA ALA A 38 9.68 -8.07 -1.20
C ALA A 38 8.75 -9.01 -0.38
N PRO A 39 8.17 -8.58 0.76
CA PRO A 39 7.19 -9.39 1.47
C PRO A 39 5.94 -9.70 0.63
N LEU A 40 5.43 -8.72 -0.14
CA LEU A 40 4.30 -8.93 -1.04
C LEU A 40 4.62 -9.98 -2.11
N LEU A 41 5.78 -9.86 -2.76
CA LEU A 41 6.23 -10.79 -3.80
C LEU A 41 6.41 -12.21 -3.25
N GLN A 42 6.97 -12.33 -2.05
CA GLN A 42 7.10 -13.63 -1.36
C GLN A 42 5.74 -14.26 -1.05
N ALA A 43 4.76 -13.47 -0.68
CA ALA A 43 3.42 -13.97 -0.35
C ALA A 43 2.59 -14.35 -1.59
N LYS A 44 2.69 -13.58 -2.68
CA LYS A 44 1.75 -13.65 -3.82
C LYS A 44 2.36 -14.21 -5.10
N CYS A 45 3.67 -14.14 -5.28
CA CYS A 45 4.37 -14.50 -6.52
C CYS A 45 5.18 -15.79 -6.41
N THR A 46 5.15 -16.42 -5.25
CA THR A 46 5.75 -17.73 -4.95
C THR A 46 4.92 -18.88 -5.55
N PRO A 47 5.54 -19.99 -5.96
CA PRO A 47 7.00 -20.19 -6.13
C PRO A 47 7.55 -19.66 -7.45
N CYS A 48 6.68 -19.31 -8.41
CA CYS A 48 7.01 -19.15 -9.83
C CYS A 48 8.09 -18.09 -10.10
N HIS A 49 8.07 -16.98 -9.34
CA HIS A 49 8.96 -15.84 -9.52
C HIS A 49 10.09 -15.74 -8.47
N LEU A 50 10.25 -16.78 -7.64
CA LEU A 50 11.31 -16.85 -6.64
C LEU A 50 12.20 -18.05 -6.91
N PRO A 51 13.39 -17.86 -7.48
CA PRO A 51 14.34 -18.95 -7.78
C PRO A 51 14.70 -19.81 -6.56
N SER A 52 14.86 -19.24 -5.38
CA SER A 52 15.14 -19.99 -4.14
C SER A 52 14.01 -20.95 -3.74
N ARG A 53 12.81 -20.75 -4.30
CA ARG A 53 11.62 -21.59 -4.12
C ARG A 53 11.37 -22.49 -5.33
N GLY A 54 12.34 -22.65 -6.23
CA GLY A 54 12.26 -23.47 -7.45
C GLY A 54 11.58 -22.77 -8.62
N GLY A 55 11.36 -21.46 -8.55
CA GLY A 55 10.77 -20.66 -9.62
C GLY A 55 11.66 -20.55 -10.84
N ARG A 56 11.03 -20.59 -12.04
CA ARG A 56 11.73 -20.50 -13.34
C ARG A 56 11.20 -19.37 -14.22
N LYS A 57 10.44 -18.45 -13.64
CA LYS A 57 9.90 -17.26 -14.33
C LYS A 57 10.78 -16.05 -14.04
N ALA A 58 10.36 -14.87 -14.50
CA ALA A 58 11.04 -13.62 -14.18
C ALA A 58 11.36 -13.55 -12.67
N ASN A 59 12.62 -13.27 -12.35
CA ASN A 59 13.08 -13.29 -10.97
C ASN A 59 12.63 -12.02 -10.24
N PHE A 60 11.88 -12.15 -9.15
CA PHE A 60 11.45 -11.06 -8.28
C PHE A 60 12.12 -11.08 -6.91
N GLU A 61 13.10 -11.96 -6.72
CA GLU A 61 13.72 -12.22 -5.41
C GLU A 61 14.76 -11.18 -5.03
N THR A 62 15.32 -10.49 -6.01
CA THR A 62 16.30 -9.42 -5.78
C THR A 62 15.75 -8.07 -6.19
N TYR A 63 16.18 -7.02 -5.52
CA TYR A 63 15.76 -5.65 -5.83
C TYR A 63 16.01 -5.28 -7.30
N GLU A 64 17.23 -5.49 -7.79
CA GLU A 64 17.62 -5.12 -9.14
C GLU A 64 16.75 -5.82 -10.20
N SER A 65 16.49 -7.09 -10.00
CA SER A 65 15.66 -7.86 -10.91
C SER A 65 14.18 -7.44 -10.83
N ALA A 66 13.63 -7.33 -9.63
CA ALA A 66 12.23 -6.89 -9.43
C ALA A 66 11.99 -5.48 -10.00
N LYS A 67 12.95 -4.57 -9.80
CA LYS A 67 12.91 -3.21 -10.36
C LYS A 67 12.84 -3.23 -11.89
N GLY A 68 13.61 -4.10 -12.53
CA GLY A 68 13.59 -4.23 -13.99
C GLY A 68 12.25 -4.69 -14.56
N TYR A 69 11.47 -5.44 -13.77
CA TYR A 69 10.15 -5.94 -14.15
C TYR A 69 8.98 -5.15 -13.58
N ALA A 70 9.22 -4.07 -12.85
CA ALA A 70 8.18 -3.40 -12.07
C ALA A 70 6.98 -2.93 -12.90
N ALA A 71 7.22 -2.34 -14.05
CA ALA A 71 6.16 -1.88 -14.95
C ALA A 71 5.34 -3.07 -15.49
N GLU A 72 6.00 -4.10 -16.01
CA GLU A 72 5.33 -5.31 -16.50
C GLU A 72 4.56 -6.02 -15.37
N MET A 73 5.13 -6.08 -14.17
CA MET A 73 4.47 -6.63 -12.98
C MET A 73 3.15 -5.90 -12.71
N LEU A 74 3.16 -4.56 -12.70
CA LEU A 74 1.95 -3.76 -12.49
C LEU A 74 0.91 -4.05 -13.58
N ASP A 75 1.32 -4.03 -14.84
CA ASP A 75 0.42 -4.32 -15.96
C ASP A 75 -0.25 -5.69 -15.81
N ARG A 76 0.52 -6.72 -15.46
CA ARG A 76 0.02 -8.09 -15.32
C ARG A 76 -0.97 -8.28 -14.17
N VAL A 77 -0.75 -7.62 -13.03
CA VAL A 77 -1.65 -7.74 -11.88
C VAL A 77 -2.93 -6.90 -12.06
N MET A 78 -2.93 -5.96 -12.98
CA MET A 78 -4.11 -5.16 -13.34
C MET A 78 -5.04 -5.88 -14.33
N ILE A 79 -4.55 -6.88 -15.05
CA ILE A 79 -5.37 -7.66 -15.99
C ILE A 79 -6.49 -8.38 -15.22
N ALA A 80 -7.67 -8.49 -15.83
CA ALA A 80 -8.79 -9.21 -15.23
C ALA A 80 -8.52 -10.73 -15.16
N PRO A 81 -8.99 -11.42 -14.12
CA PRO A 81 -8.89 -12.87 -14.02
C PRO A 81 -9.44 -13.57 -15.26
N GLY A 82 -8.75 -14.62 -15.72
CA GLY A 82 -9.13 -15.36 -16.91
C GLY A 82 -8.67 -14.76 -18.23
N GLN A 83 -8.16 -13.55 -18.23
CA GLN A 83 -7.57 -12.92 -19.41
C GLN A 83 -6.13 -13.36 -19.62
N ARG A 84 -5.68 -13.39 -20.89
CA ARG A 84 -4.29 -13.74 -21.22
C ARG A 84 -3.32 -12.75 -20.58
N GLY A 85 -2.37 -13.27 -19.85
CA GLY A 85 -1.33 -12.45 -19.18
C GLY A 85 -1.66 -12.06 -17.75
N PHE A 86 -2.85 -12.41 -17.26
CA PHE A 86 -3.21 -12.19 -15.85
C PHE A 86 -2.22 -12.84 -14.89
N MET A 87 -1.88 -12.12 -13.83
CA MET A 87 -1.08 -12.59 -12.70
C MET A 87 -1.75 -12.19 -11.38
N PRO A 88 -1.61 -12.99 -10.33
CA PRO A 88 -0.96 -14.32 -10.25
C PRO A 88 -1.82 -15.42 -10.89
N GLN A 89 -1.22 -16.28 -11.71
CA GLN A 89 -1.98 -17.32 -12.45
C GLN A 89 -2.65 -18.37 -11.55
N LYS A 90 -2.06 -18.68 -10.40
CA LYS A 90 -2.51 -19.75 -9.48
C LYS A 90 -3.15 -19.23 -8.21
N ASN A 91 -3.17 -17.92 -8.03
CA ASN A 91 -3.74 -17.27 -6.86
C ASN A 91 -4.87 -16.33 -7.28
N GLU A 92 -5.62 -15.88 -6.31
CA GLU A 92 -6.65 -14.86 -6.52
C GLU A 92 -6.02 -13.54 -6.99
N LYS A 93 -6.83 -12.73 -7.67
CA LYS A 93 -6.43 -11.36 -8.03
C LYS A 93 -5.97 -10.61 -6.78
N LEU A 94 -4.90 -9.85 -6.92
CA LEU A 94 -4.43 -8.97 -5.85
C LEU A 94 -5.52 -7.95 -5.46
N PRO A 95 -5.72 -7.71 -4.17
CA PRO A 95 -6.54 -6.59 -3.71
C PRO A 95 -6.04 -5.26 -4.28
N GLU A 96 -6.96 -4.31 -4.47
CA GLU A 96 -6.60 -2.98 -5.00
C GLU A 96 -5.54 -2.26 -4.14
N THR A 97 -5.51 -2.53 -2.83
CA THR A 97 -4.49 -1.99 -1.92
C THR A 97 -3.08 -2.50 -2.22
N GLU A 98 -2.95 -3.77 -2.60
CA GLU A 98 -1.67 -4.38 -2.97
C GLU A 98 -1.21 -3.91 -4.36
N ILE A 99 -2.15 -3.76 -5.31
CA ILE A 99 -1.87 -3.16 -6.63
C ILE A 99 -1.41 -1.70 -6.46
N ALA A 100 -2.12 -0.93 -5.64
CA ALA A 100 -1.76 0.45 -5.32
C ALA A 100 -0.39 0.57 -4.65
N LEU A 101 0.02 -0.43 -3.86
CA LEU A 101 1.34 -0.47 -3.23
C LEU A 101 2.46 -0.62 -4.29
N ILE A 102 2.28 -1.51 -5.26
CA ILE A 102 3.22 -1.68 -6.38
C ILE A 102 3.29 -0.38 -7.20
N LYS A 103 2.14 0.19 -7.54
CA LYS A 103 2.07 1.46 -8.27
C LYS A 103 2.80 2.57 -7.52
N LYS A 104 2.55 2.71 -6.23
CA LYS A 104 3.20 3.71 -5.39
C LYS A 104 4.72 3.54 -5.35
N TRP A 105 5.22 2.32 -5.28
CA TRP A 105 6.65 2.04 -5.34
C TRP A 105 7.27 2.52 -6.66
N ILE A 106 6.60 2.28 -7.78
CA ILE A 106 7.02 2.75 -9.11
C ILE A 106 7.01 4.28 -9.15
N ASP A 107 5.91 4.92 -8.75
CA ASP A 107 5.72 6.38 -8.78
C ASP A 107 6.75 7.11 -7.89
N GLN A 108 7.23 6.47 -6.83
CA GLN A 108 8.25 7.00 -5.91
C GLN A 108 9.70 6.73 -6.35
N GLY A 109 9.90 6.16 -7.53
CA GLY A 109 11.23 5.95 -8.11
C GLY A 109 11.87 4.61 -7.74
N LEU A 110 11.06 3.60 -7.39
CA LEU A 110 11.53 2.23 -7.18
C LEU A 110 12.61 2.13 -6.09
N LEU A 111 12.39 2.72 -4.93
CA LEU A 111 13.35 2.77 -3.83
C LEU A 111 13.65 1.37 -3.28
N GLU A 112 14.91 1.10 -2.97
CA GLU A 112 15.32 -0.18 -2.36
C GLU A 112 15.03 -0.23 -0.85
N LYS A 113 15.43 0.85 -0.12
CA LYS A 113 15.37 1.00 1.35
C LYS A 113 14.78 2.33 1.76
#